data_a872db89f9a5928fdcbaef2ada3fb2a1
#
_entry.id   a872db89f9a5928fdcbaef2ada3fb2a1
#
_cell.length_a   1.000
_cell.length_b   1.000
_cell.length_c   1.000
_cell.angle_alpha   90.00
_cell.angle_beta   90.00
_cell.angle_gamma   90.00
#
_symmetry.space_group_name_H-M   'P 1'
#
loop_
_entity.id
_entity.type
_entity.pdbx_description
1 polymer ?
#
loop_
_entity_poly.entity_id
_entity_poly.type
_entity_poly.pdbx_seq_one_letter_code
_entity_poly.pdbx_strand_id
1 'polypeptide(L)'
;MRYIVFIITFFFLLNSYSQDTVYARRVIKKLCSKELLGRGYVNDGVNKAATYISKELKTIGLAKFGKSYSQSYSFPVNTFANSMSVIVNGKTLTAGKHYLIDPRAKTVKAEFQLFKKDSLTYEANDGRRPAPLKVKLRKKLTYTVATELSDTTIVELLKDSFPNELKTMDVIFENKFVSNFKCQNLVSYVNGTQQPDSFIVFTAHYDHLGAMGKDAYFPGANDNASGVSVLLNLAKYYKKNPSKYSIAFIFFSGEEAGLLGSRYYSENPIFPLSKIKFLTNLDLLGTGDDGIMVVNATVFKEQFEKLKQINDSKNYVKKIKQRGKAANSDHYWFTQKGVPSFFIYTMGGIQAYHDIYDVEKTLPLTKYIEVCKLLIEFNAKL
;
A
#
# COMPACT_ATOMS: atom_id res chain seq x y z
N MET A 1 -68.49 16.01 -21.78
CA MET A 1 -67.27 16.55 -21.15
C MET A 1 -66.29 15.37 -20.89
N ARG A 2 -65.17 15.33 -21.63
CA ARG A 2 -64.13 14.31 -21.41
C ARG A 2 -63.07 14.93 -20.51
N TYR A 3 -62.83 14.37 -19.36
CA TYR A 3 -61.76 14.77 -18.45
C TYR A 3 -60.46 14.07 -18.88
N ILE A 4 -59.44 14.85 -19.34
CA ILE A 4 -58.08 14.37 -19.60
C ILE A 4 -57.33 14.42 -18.26
N VAL A 5 -57.02 13.25 -17.71
CA VAL A 5 -56.20 13.11 -16.51
C VAL A 5 -54.71 13.12 -16.97
N PHE A 6 -54.00 14.18 -16.65
CA PHE A 6 -52.56 14.26 -16.83
C PHE A 6 -51.86 13.50 -15.69
N ILE A 7 -51.29 12.33 -15.98
CA ILE A 7 -50.43 11.59 -15.06
C ILE A 7 -49.03 12.22 -15.19
N ILE A 8 -48.63 13.04 -14.19
CA ILE A 8 -47.24 13.54 -14.06
C ILE A 8 -46.44 12.42 -13.42
N THR A 9 -45.68 11.71 -14.23
CA THR A 9 -44.69 10.73 -13.76
C THR A 9 -43.50 11.45 -13.22
N PHE A 10 -43.37 11.54 -11.90
CA PHE A 10 -42.16 12.05 -11.22
C PHE A 10 -41.07 10.98 -11.36
N PHE A 11 -40.17 11.18 -12.31
CA PHE A 11 -38.93 10.42 -12.36
C PHE A 11 -38.06 10.84 -11.17
N PHE A 12 -38.12 10.09 -10.07
CA PHE A 12 -37.08 10.12 -9.08
C PHE A 12 -35.79 9.64 -9.75
N LEU A 13 -34.90 10.56 -10.12
CA LEU A 13 -33.51 10.27 -10.39
C LEU A 13 -32.91 9.69 -9.12
N LEU A 14 -33.01 8.39 -8.95
CA LEU A 14 -32.20 7.66 -8.00
C LEU A 14 -30.75 7.89 -8.44
N ASN A 15 -30.08 8.82 -7.76
CA ASN A 15 -28.63 8.91 -7.83
C ASN A 15 -28.07 7.56 -7.37
N SER A 16 -27.90 6.63 -8.30
CA SER A 16 -27.24 5.37 -8.01
C SER A 16 -25.78 5.71 -7.70
N TYR A 17 -25.43 5.66 -6.43
CA TYR A 17 -24.04 5.69 -5.96
C TYR A 17 -23.35 4.42 -6.46
N SER A 18 -23.09 4.35 -7.76
CA SER A 18 -22.40 3.23 -8.35
C SER A 18 -20.91 3.34 -8.04
N GLN A 19 -20.53 2.89 -6.87
CA GLN A 19 -19.14 2.53 -6.61
C GLN A 19 -18.87 1.28 -7.44
N ASP A 20 -17.98 1.42 -8.41
CA ASP A 20 -17.80 0.44 -9.48
C ASP A 20 -16.76 -0.62 -9.05
N THR A 21 -17.24 -1.76 -8.55
CA THR A 21 -16.37 -2.90 -8.22
C THR A 21 -15.70 -3.51 -9.45
N VAL A 22 -16.30 -3.40 -10.63
CA VAL A 22 -15.69 -3.84 -11.90
C VAL A 22 -14.48 -2.97 -12.20
N TYR A 23 -14.62 -1.66 -12.03
CA TYR A 23 -13.50 -0.72 -12.13
C TYR A 23 -12.42 -1.02 -11.09
N ALA A 24 -12.79 -1.24 -9.82
CA ALA A 24 -11.86 -1.60 -8.76
C ALA A 24 -11.06 -2.85 -9.10
N ARG A 25 -11.73 -3.92 -9.51
CA ARG A 25 -11.07 -5.16 -9.92
C ARG A 25 -10.12 -4.97 -11.11
N ARG A 26 -10.52 -4.15 -12.10
CA ARG A 26 -9.65 -3.80 -13.23
C ARG A 26 -8.38 -3.09 -12.77
N VAL A 27 -8.51 -2.11 -11.87
CA VAL A 27 -7.38 -1.36 -11.31
C VAL A 27 -6.45 -2.30 -10.52
N ILE A 28 -7.01 -3.08 -9.58
CA ILE A 28 -6.24 -4.01 -8.75
C ILE A 28 -5.52 -5.04 -9.63
N LYS A 29 -6.22 -5.66 -10.59
CA LYS A 29 -5.62 -6.62 -11.53
C LYS A 29 -4.44 -6.01 -12.31
N LYS A 30 -4.58 -4.74 -12.76
CA LYS A 30 -3.48 -4.05 -13.46
C LYS A 30 -2.31 -3.78 -12.52
N LEU A 31 -2.57 -3.24 -11.33
CA LEU A 31 -1.52 -2.94 -10.34
C LEU A 31 -0.78 -4.21 -9.89
N CYS A 32 -1.49 -5.35 -9.79
CA CYS A 32 -0.90 -6.65 -9.47
C CYS A 32 -0.31 -7.38 -10.67
N SER A 33 -0.29 -6.79 -11.88
CA SER A 33 0.23 -7.48 -13.06
C SER A 33 1.76 -7.60 -13.02
N LYS A 34 2.28 -8.68 -13.61
CA LYS A 34 3.74 -8.88 -13.77
C LYS A 34 4.43 -7.74 -14.55
N GLU A 35 3.68 -7.04 -15.41
CA GLU A 35 4.17 -5.86 -16.14
C GLU A 35 4.63 -4.73 -15.21
N LEU A 36 3.92 -4.55 -14.07
CA LEU A 36 4.24 -3.53 -13.07
C LEU A 36 5.20 -4.04 -11.98
N LEU A 37 5.68 -5.27 -12.10
CA LEU A 37 6.75 -5.84 -11.26
C LEU A 37 6.52 -5.64 -9.77
N GLY A 38 5.28 -5.90 -9.29
CA GLY A 38 4.91 -5.70 -7.88
C GLY A 38 5.07 -4.26 -7.39
N ARG A 39 5.08 -3.29 -8.28
CA ARG A 39 5.19 -1.85 -7.99
C ARG A 39 6.40 -1.48 -7.12
N GLY A 40 7.42 -2.34 -7.11
CA GLY A 40 8.65 -2.12 -6.37
C GLY A 40 9.73 -1.42 -7.19
N TYR A 41 10.92 -1.38 -6.63
CA TYR A 41 12.04 -0.60 -7.17
C TYR A 41 12.89 -1.40 -8.16
N VAL A 42 12.72 -2.71 -8.21
CA VAL A 42 13.36 -3.59 -9.20
C VAL A 42 12.82 -3.26 -10.59
N ASN A 43 13.72 -3.04 -11.56
CA ASN A 43 13.37 -2.79 -12.96
C ASN A 43 12.28 -1.74 -13.16
N ASP A 44 12.28 -0.72 -12.28
CA ASP A 44 11.42 0.47 -12.37
C ASP A 44 9.91 0.20 -12.23
N GLY A 45 9.53 -0.84 -11.49
CA GLY A 45 8.13 -1.23 -11.30
C GLY A 45 7.24 -0.11 -10.75
N VAL A 46 7.73 0.63 -9.74
CA VAL A 46 7.01 1.75 -9.11
C VAL A 46 6.72 2.87 -10.13
N ASN A 47 7.66 3.25 -10.99
CA ASN A 47 7.42 4.32 -11.96
C ASN A 47 6.51 3.88 -13.12
N LYS A 48 6.49 2.57 -13.46
CA LYS A 48 5.48 2.00 -14.36
C LYS A 48 4.08 2.11 -13.75
N ALA A 49 3.94 1.83 -12.45
CA ALA A 49 2.68 2.02 -11.73
C ALA A 49 2.26 3.50 -11.69
N ALA A 50 3.19 4.43 -11.43
CA ALA A 50 2.94 5.87 -11.49
C ALA A 50 2.42 6.31 -12.87
N THR A 51 3.00 5.78 -13.94
CA THR A 51 2.55 6.05 -15.32
C THR A 51 1.12 5.59 -15.53
N TYR A 52 0.79 4.37 -15.06
CA TYR A 52 -0.59 3.85 -15.14
C TYR A 52 -1.58 4.72 -14.35
N ILE A 53 -1.27 5.06 -13.09
CA ILE A 53 -2.13 5.89 -12.25
C ILE A 53 -2.31 7.28 -12.87
N SER A 54 -1.23 7.91 -13.36
CA SER A 54 -1.31 9.21 -14.06
C SER A 54 -2.24 9.18 -15.27
N LYS A 55 -2.27 8.06 -16.01
CA LYS A 55 -3.21 7.85 -17.12
C LYS A 55 -4.65 7.75 -16.62
N GLU A 56 -4.92 7.05 -15.52
CA GLU A 56 -6.26 6.98 -14.91
C GLU A 56 -6.71 8.37 -14.43
N LEU A 57 -5.84 9.16 -13.75
CA LEU A 57 -6.15 10.52 -13.33
C LEU A 57 -6.52 11.43 -14.51
N LYS A 58 -5.77 11.33 -15.62
CA LYS A 58 -6.06 12.05 -16.87
C LYS A 58 -7.39 11.61 -17.47
N THR A 59 -7.68 10.31 -17.50
CA THR A 59 -8.93 9.76 -18.03
C THR A 59 -10.15 10.20 -17.21
N ILE A 60 -10.02 10.28 -15.88
CA ILE A 60 -11.05 10.81 -14.99
C ILE A 60 -11.23 12.33 -15.20
N GLY A 61 -10.21 13.02 -15.70
CA GLY A 61 -10.22 14.47 -15.93
C GLY A 61 -9.95 15.29 -14.67
N LEU A 62 -9.09 14.80 -13.77
CA LEU A 62 -8.71 15.53 -12.55
C LEU A 62 -7.78 16.72 -12.87
N ALA A 63 -7.86 17.75 -12.04
CA ALA A 63 -6.97 18.90 -12.13
C ALA A 63 -5.57 18.59 -11.57
N LYS A 64 -4.58 19.35 -12.03
CA LYS A 64 -3.17 19.31 -11.60
C LYS A 64 -2.82 20.60 -10.88
N PHE A 65 -1.96 20.52 -9.87
CA PHE A 65 -1.43 21.74 -9.22
C PHE A 65 -0.34 22.45 -10.05
N GLY A 66 0.15 21.83 -11.10
CA GLY A 66 1.19 22.36 -11.97
C GLY A 66 1.12 21.76 -13.37
N LYS A 67 2.26 21.56 -13.99
CA LYS A 67 2.33 21.01 -15.37
C LYS A 67 2.04 19.50 -15.44
N SER A 68 2.30 18.76 -14.36
CA SER A 68 2.10 17.29 -14.25
C SER A 68 1.41 16.93 -12.94
N TYR A 69 1.03 15.65 -12.80
CA TYR A 69 0.58 15.11 -11.50
C TYR A 69 1.77 14.80 -10.57
N SER A 70 2.99 14.75 -11.09
CA SER A 70 4.16 14.22 -10.39
C SER A 70 4.83 15.23 -9.50
N GLN A 71 5.18 14.80 -8.28
CA GLN A 71 6.14 15.43 -7.39
C GLN A 71 7.34 14.49 -7.27
N SER A 72 8.43 14.80 -7.95
CA SER A 72 9.62 13.94 -8.00
C SER A 72 10.51 14.11 -6.78
N TYR A 73 11.09 13.00 -6.31
CA TYR A 73 12.10 12.94 -5.26
C TYR A 73 12.98 11.71 -5.44
N SER A 74 13.95 11.48 -4.57
CA SER A 74 14.83 10.31 -4.68
C SER A 74 15.32 9.85 -3.32
N PHE A 75 15.70 8.57 -3.25
CA PHE A 75 16.24 7.92 -2.07
C PHE A 75 17.09 6.70 -2.45
N PRO A 76 17.97 6.20 -1.57
CA PRO A 76 18.72 4.99 -1.84
C PRO A 76 17.83 3.74 -1.67
N VAL A 77 18.08 2.70 -2.47
CA VAL A 77 17.39 1.42 -2.33
C VAL A 77 18.27 0.27 -2.80
N ASN A 78 18.22 -0.85 -2.09
CA ASN A 78 18.85 -2.09 -2.52
C ASN A 78 17.83 -2.98 -3.26
N THR A 79 18.28 -3.62 -4.35
CA THR A 79 17.42 -4.43 -5.23
C THR A 79 18.10 -5.72 -5.66
N PHE A 80 17.30 -6.74 -5.99
CA PHE A 80 17.75 -8.03 -6.50
C PHE A 80 17.01 -8.31 -7.82
N ALA A 81 17.65 -8.01 -8.95
CA ALA A 81 17.02 -8.14 -10.28
C ALA A 81 17.37 -9.46 -10.99
N ASN A 82 18.48 -10.11 -10.62
CA ASN A 82 19.01 -11.29 -11.28
C ASN A 82 18.49 -12.59 -10.65
N SER A 83 18.70 -13.73 -11.31
CA SER A 83 18.37 -15.04 -10.75
C SER A 83 19.11 -15.28 -9.44
N MET A 84 18.45 -15.95 -8.50
CA MET A 84 18.98 -16.29 -7.19
C MET A 84 18.92 -17.80 -7.00
N SER A 85 19.88 -18.35 -6.28
CA SER A 85 19.89 -19.76 -5.91
C SER A 85 20.23 -19.91 -4.43
N VAL A 86 19.41 -20.68 -3.74
CA VAL A 86 19.68 -21.13 -2.37
C VAL A 86 19.43 -22.62 -2.31
N ILE A 87 20.46 -23.38 -1.92
CA ILE A 87 20.42 -24.84 -1.75
C ILE A 87 20.73 -25.13 -0.29
N VAL A 88 19.92 -25.95 0.38
CA VAL A 88 20.15 -26.35 1.77
C VAL A 88 20.18 -27.86 1.85
N ASN A 89 21.25 -28.44 2.41
CA ASN A 89 21.46 -29.88 2.49
C ASN A 89 21.25 -30.60 1.14
N GLY A 90 21.73 -29.97 0.03
CA GLY A 90 21.56 -30.47 -1.34
C GLY A 90 20.19 -30.25 -1.98
N LYS A 91 19.20 -29.67 -1.27
CA LYS A 91 17.87 -29.37 -1.80
C LYS A 91 17.78 -27.93 -2.27
N THR A 92 17.44 -27.72 -3.56
CA THR A 92 17.19 -26.41 -4.14
C THR A 92 15.88 -25.83 -3.59
N LEU A 93 15.90 -24.57 -3.19
CA LEU A 93 14.78 -23.86 -2.60
C LEU A 93 14.15 -22.87 -3.60
N THR A 94 12.87 -22.59 -3.40
CA THR A 94 12.12 -21.58 -4.18
C THR A 94 12.02 -20.28 -3.40
N ALA A 95 12.48 -19.18 -3.99
CA ALA A 95 12.38 -17.84 -3.42
C ALA A 95 10.93 -17.44 -3.15
N GLY A 96 10.68 -16.74 -2.06
CA GLY A 96 9.36 -16.30 -1.62
C GLY A 96 8.50 -17.41 -0.97
N LYS A 97 8.73 -18.67 -1.34
CA LYS A 97 8.00 -19.83 -0.81
C LYS A 97 8.76 -20.52 0.34
N HIS A 98 10.03 -20.77 0.15
CA HIS A 98 10.86 -21.49 1.11
C HIS A 98 11.87 -20.61 1.82
N TYR A 99 12.28 -19.49 1.17
CA TYR A 99 13.23 -18.55 1.73
C TYR A 99 12.99 -17.12 1.27
N LEU A 100 13.51 -16.19 2.08
CA LEU A 100 13.75 -14.79 1.71
C LEU A 100 15.20 -14.41 2.02
N ILE A 101 15.74 -13.47 1.26
CA ILE A 101 17.00 -12.79 1.56
C ILE A 101 16.68 -11.45 2.20
N ASP A 102 17.35 -11.10 3.30
CA ASP A 102 17.24 -9.77 3.91
C ASP A 102 17.51 -8.69 2.85
N PRO A 103 16.64 -7.71 2.66
CA PRO A 103 16.78 -6.72 1.60
C PRO A 103 18.04 -5.84 1.75
N ARG A 104 18.72 -5.84 2.90
CA ARG A 104 20.01 -5.15 3.11
C ARG A 104 21.21 -5.96 2.66
N ALA A 105 21.02 -7.19 2.19
CA ALA A 105 22.11 -8.08 1.87
C ALA A 105 22.93 -7.57 0.69
N LYS A 106 24.25 -7.73 0.82
CA LYS A 106 25.22 -7.57 -0.27
C LYS A 106 25.32 -8.88 -1.07
N THR A 107 25.84 -8.80 -2.28
CA THR A 107 26.11 -9.96 -3.15
C THR A 107 26.80 -11.09 -2.41
N VAL A 108 26.27 -12.31 -2.58
CA VAL A 108 26.87 -13.55 -2.04
C VAL A 108 27.01 -14.56 -3.15
N LYS A 109 28.16 -15.23 -3.19
CA LYS A 109 28.42 -16.41 -4.02
C LYS A 109 29.37 -17.31 -3.25
N ALA A 110 28.81 -18.20 -2.43
CA ALA A 110 29.60 -19.06 -1.54
C ALA A 110 28.81 -20.26 -1.03
N GLU A 111 29.57 -21.30 -0.67
CA GLU A 111 29.12 -22.46 0.08
C GLU A 111 29.44 -22.26 1.58
N PHE A 112 28.56 -22.71 2.43
CA PHE A 112 28.66 -22.52 3.87
C PHE A 112 28.40 -23.84 4.63
N GLN A 113 29.17 -24.05 5.69
CA GLN A 113 28.81 -24.97 6.76
C GLN A 113 27.94 -24.22 7.77
N LEU A 114 26.85 -24.85 8.20
CA LEU A 114 25.87 -24.25 9.12
C LEU A 114 26.08 -24.81 10.53
N PHE A 115 26.17 -23.91 11.49
CA PHE A 115 26.29 -24.24 12.91
C PHE A 115 25.08 -23.70 13.67
N LYS A 116 24.37 -24.59 14.35
CA LYS A 116 23.20 -24.24 15.14
C LYS A 116 23.62 -23.37 16.32
N LYS A 117 23.04 -22.17 16.43
CA LYS A 117 23.25 -21.23 17.52
C LYS A 117 22.17 -21.37 18.59
N ASP A 118 20.92 -21.46 18.16
CA ASP A 118 19.74 -21.66 18.99
C ASP A 118 18.64 -22.42 18.23
N SER A 119 17.43 -22.51 18.76
CA SER A 119 16.32 -23.23 18.14
C SER A 119 15.84 -22.66 16.80
N LEU A 120 16.15 -21.40 16.50
CA LEU A 120 15.68 -20.67 15.31
C LEU A 120 16.80 -20.03 14.49
N THR A 121 18.05 -20.13 14.94
CA THR A 121 19.17 -19.41 14.32
C THR A 121 20.34 -20.35 14.04
N TYR A 122 20.91 -20.24 12.84
CA TYR A 122 22.19 -20.85 12.47
C TYR A 122 23.14 -19.73 12.02
N GLU A 123 24.43 -19.93 12.29
CA GLU A 123 25.52 -19.12 11.75
C GLU A 123 26.21 -19.91 10.66
N ALA A 124 26.47 -19.24 9.54
CA ALA A 124 27.15 -19.81 8.40
C ALA A 124 28.64 -19.43 8.45
N ASN A 125 29.52 -20.40 8.34
CA ASN A 125 30.95 -20.18 8.35
C ASN A 125 31.58 -20.58 7.01
N ASP A 126 32.33 -19.65 6.41
CA ASP A 126 33.17 -19.87 5.25
C ASP A 126 34.64 -19.58 5.56
N GLY A 127 35.03 -19.57 6.85
CA GLY A 127 36.37 -19.25 7.35
C GLY A 127 36.58 -17.77 7.69
N ARG A 128 35.64 -16.86 7.38
CA ARG A 128 35.72 -15.43 7.75
C ARG A 128 35.07 -15.12 9.11
N ARG A 129 35.56 -14.11 9.78
CA ARG A 129 34.98 -13.62 11.06
C ARG A 129 34.76 -12.11 10.98
N PRO A 130 33.57 -11.58 11.43
CA PRO A 130 32.37 -12.30 11.90
C PRO A 130 31.72 -13.13 10.81
N ALA A 131 30.86 -14.10 11.16
CA ALA A 131 30.13 -14.93 10.21
C ALA A 131 29.37 -14.06 9.20
N PRO A 132 29.66 -14.16 7.89
CA PRO A 132 29.11 -13.26 6.89
C PRO A 132 27.63 -13.52 6.59
N LEU A 133 27.12 -14.66 7.04
CA LEU A 133 25.73 -15.06 6.81
C LEU A 133 25.12 -15.72 8.05
N LYS A 134 23.88 -15.36 8.32
CA LYS A 134 23.02 -15.96 9.35
C LYS A 134 21.76 -16.55 8.72
N VAL A 135 21.31 -17.68 9.19
CA VAL A 135 20.04 -18.28 8.80
C VAL A 135 19.06 -18.15 9.94
N LYS A 136 17.86 -17.65 9.66
CA LYS A 136 16.77 -17.52 10.63
C LYS A 136 15.56 -18.36 10.19
N LEU A 137 15.10 -19.23 11.06
CA LEU A 137 13.87 -20.00 10.83
C LEU A 137 12.65 -19.15 11.20
N ARG A 138 11.70 -19.01 10.29
CA ARG A 138 10.48 -18.23 10.44
C ARG A 138 9.22 -19.08 10.31
N LYS A 139 8.19 -18.79 11.09
CA LYS A 139 6.87 -19.41 10.93
C LYS A 139 6.15 -18.88 9.69
N LYS A 140 6.39 -17.64 9.31
CA LYS A 140 5.90 -16.96 8.10
C LYS A 140 7.05 -16.17 7.50
N LEU A 141 7.15 -16.17 6.18
CA LEU A 141 8.09 -15.33 5.44
C LEU A 141 7.41 -13.99 5.12
N THR A 142 8.02 -12.88 5.52
CA THR A 142 7.52 -11.53 5.32
C THR A 142 8.64 -10.67 4.76
N TYR A 143 8.51 -10.23 3.51
CA TYR A 143 9.52 -9.42 2.82
C TYR A 143 9.38 -7.93 3.18
N THR A 144 10.45 -7.19 3.01
CA THR A 144 10.49 -5.74 3.18
C THR A 144 11.44 -5.11 2.15
N VAL A 145 11.53 -3.78 2.13
CA VAL A 145 12.46 -3.01 1.32
C VAL A 145 13.56 -2.43 2.20
N ALA A 146 14.76 -2.20 1.64
CA ALA A 146 15.86 -1.58 2.38
C ALA A 146 16.48 -0.42 1.63
N THR A 147 16.78 0.64 2.38
CA THR A 147 17.45 1.86 1.90
C THR A 147 18.92 1.90 2.29
N GLU A 148 19.42 0.85 2.94
CA GLU A 148 20.80 0.70 3.39
C GLU A 148 21.31 -0.72 3.17
N LEU A 149 22.60 -0.93 3.29
CA LEU A 149 23.25 -2.23 3.21
C LEU A 149 23.70 -2.69 4.59
N SER A 150 23.74 -4.01 4.78
CA SER A 150 24.30 -4.67 5.98
C SER A 150 25.55 -5.48 5.62
N ASP A 151 26.50 -5.56 6.55
CA ASP A 151 27.68 -6.42 6.40
C ASP A 151 27.37 -7.89 6.68
N THR A 152 26.24 -8.16 7.36
CA THR A 152 25.77 -9.53 7.60
C THR A 152 24.58 -9.83 6.72
N THR A 153 24.69 -10.84 5.88
CA THR A 153 23.56 -11.39 5.11
C THR A 153 22.68 -12.24 6.02
N ILE A 154 21.37 -12.04 5.95
CA ILE A 154 20.41 -12.91 6.62
C ILE A 154 19.60 -13.65 5.55
N VAL A 155 19.55 -14.98 5.65
CA VAL A 155 18.64 -15.84 4.89
C VAL A 155 17.54 -16.30 5.83
N GLU A 156 16.31 -15.93 5.56
CA GLU A 156 15.14 -16.40 6.30
C GLU A 156 14.57 -17.64 5.62
N LEU A 157 14.40 -18.73 6.37
CA LEU A 157 13.83 -19.99 5.89
C LEU A 157 12.47 -20.24 6.56
N LEU A 158 11.51 -20.73 5.78
CA LEU A 158 10.23 -21.19 6.33
C LEU A 158 10.45 -22.46 7.16
N LYS A 159 10.30 -22.38 8.48
CA LYS A 159 10.66 -23.42 9.44
C LYS A 159 10.07 -24.79 9.09
N ASP A 160 8.79 -24.84 8.74
CA ASP A 160 8.07 -26.09 8.50
C ASP A 160 8.53 -26.82 7.22
N SER A 161 9.34 -26.17 6.37
CA SER A 161 9.95 -26.78 5.19
C SER A 161 11.21 -27.60 5.52
N PHE A 162 11.71 -27.53 6.76
CA PHE A 162 12.99 -28.12 7.19
C PHE A 162 12.82 -28.88 8.52
N PRO A 163 12.31 -30.13 8.47
CA PRO A 163 12.15 -30.95 9.69
C PRO A 163 13.48 -31.46 10.26
N ASN A 164 14.53 -31.51 9.43
CA ASN A 164 15.85 -31.97 9.82
C ASN A 164 16.80 -30.82 10.10
N GLU A 165 17.89 -31.10 10.77
CA GLU A 165 18.98 -30.16 11.02
C GLU A 165 19.60 -29.64 9.72
N LEU A 166 19.88 -28.33 9.69
CA LEU A 166 20.57 -27.71 8.57
C LEU A 166 22.08 -27.87 8.75
N LYS A 167 22.77 -28.41 7.72
CA LYS A 167 24.22 -28.70 7.77
C LYS A 167 25.00 -27.85 6.77
N THR A 168 24.48 -27.73 5.54
CA THR A 168 25.16 -27.03 4.46
C THR A 168 24.19 -26.06 3.77
N MET A 169 24.72 -24.96 3.25
CA MET A 169 23.98 -24.00 2.45
C MET A 169 24.84 -23.42 1.33
N ASP A 170 24.29 -23.47 0.14
CA ASP A 170 24.82 -22.84 -1.04
C ASP A 170 24.02 -21.61 -1.36
N VAL A 171 24.63 -20.43 -1.50
CA VAL A 171 23.94 -19.17 -1.73
C VAL A 171 24.58 -18.40 -2.87
N ILE A 172 23.78 -18.13 -3.90
CA ILE A 172 24.20 -17.31 -5.05
C ILE A 172 23.14 -16.25 -5.31
N PHE A 173 23.46 -14.99 -5.14
CA PHE A 173 22.66 -13.85 -5.60
C PHE A 173 23.54 -12.59 -5.76
N GLU A 174 23.03 -11.65 -6.55
CA GLU A 174 23.64 -10.35 -6.76
C GLU A 174 22.66 -9.25 -6.36
N ASN A 175 23.15 -8.28 -5.58
CA ASN A 175 22.40 -7.07 -5.26
C ASN A 175 22.83 -5.91 -6.19
N LYS A 176 21.92 -4.95 -6.32
CA LYS A 176 22.22 -3.63 -6.91
C LYS A 176 21.74 -2.55 -5.95
N PHE A 177 22.68 -1.87 -5.31
CA PHE A 177 22.39 -0.68 -4.51
C PHE A 177 22.32 0.55 -5.40
N VAL A 178 21.19 1.22 -5.44
CA VAL A 178 20.94 2.43 -6.21
C VAL A 178 20.89 3.59 -5.23
N SER A 179 21.95 4.39 -5.16
CA SER A 179 22.09 5.48 -4.18
C SER A 179 21.10 6.64 -4.37
N ASN A 180 20.58 6.81 -5.57
CA ASN A 180 19.67 7.90 -5.93
C ASN A 180 18.56 7.40 -6.87
N PHE A 181 17.74 6.48 -6.36
CA PHE A 181 16.58 5.98 -7.09
C PHE A 181 15.53 7.07 -7.22
N LYS A 182 15.22 7.46 -8.45
CA LYS A 182 14.22 8.49 -8.74
C LYS A 182 12.80 7.92 -8.61
N CYS A 183 11.98 8.60 -7.82
CA CYS A 183 10.61 8.23 -7.54
C CYS A 183 9.70 9.45 -7.57
N GLN A 184 8.40 9.27 -7.44
CA GLN A 184 7.44 10.37 -7.50
C GLN A 184 6.18 10.08 -6.69
N ASN A 185 5.67 11.08 -5.98
CA ASN A 185 4.28 11.12 -5.55
C ASN A 185 3.41 11.63 -6.70
N LEU A 186 2.12 11.24 -6.73
CA LEU A 186 1.18 11.77 -7.70
C LEU A 186 0.09 12.55 -6.97
N VAL A 187 -0.16 13.78 -7.43
CA VAL A 187 -1.09 14.71 -6.76
C VAL A 187 -2.09 15.27 -7.77
N SER A 188 -3.36 15.17 -7.43
CA SER A 188 -4.46 15.66 -8.25
C SER A 188 -5.58 16.20 -7.38
N TYR A 189 -6.53 16.94 -7.96
CA TYR A 189 -7.67 17.44 -7.20
C TYR A 189 -8.91 17.68 -8.05
N VAL A 190 -10.04 17.87 -7.36
CA VAL A 190 -11.29 18.40 -7.87
C VAL A 190 -11.59 19.69 -7.11
N ASN A 191 -11.94 20.76 -7.83
CA ASN A 191 -12.30 22.03 -7.20
C ASN A 191 -13.56 21.91 -6.33
N GLY A 192 -13.50 22.54 -5.17
CA GLY A 192 -14.66 22.75 -4.31
C GLY A 192 -15.63 23.79 -4.88
N THR A 193 -16.90 23.68 -4.52
CA THR A 193 -17.96 24.57 -5.01
C THR A 193 -18.14 25.84 -4.19
N GLN A 194 -17.70 25.84 -2.92
CA GLN A 194 -17.90 26.96 -2.00
C GLN A 194 -16.59 27.44 -1.36
N GLN A 195 -15.68 26.54 -1.03
CA GLN A 195 -14.40 26.84 -0.38
C GLN A 195 -13.24 26.13 -1.14
N PRO A 196 -12.95 26.56 -2.38
CA PRO A 196 -11.98 25.88 -3.24
C PRO A 196 -10.53 25.96 -2.71
N ASP A 197 -10.20 26.93 -1.86
CA ASP A 197 -8.87 27.09 -1.26
C ASP A 197 -8.64 26.23 0.00
N SER A 198 -9.62 25.45 0.40
CA SER A 198 -9.53 24.50 1.52
C SER A 198 -9.72 23.08 1.01
N PHE A 199 -8.93 22.14 1.54
CA PHE A 199 -8.85 20.78 1.02
C PHE A 199 -9.27 19.74 2.05
N ILE A 200 -10.07 18.76 1.61
CA ILE A 200 -10.11 17.43 2.20
C ILE A 200 -9.17 16.56 1.36
N VAL A 201 -8.33 15.77 2.02
CA VAL A 201 -7.29 15.00 1.34
C VAL A 201 -7.52 13.51 1.57
N PHE A 202 -7.51 12.74 0.48
CA PHE A 202 -7.45 11.29 0.52
C PHE A 202 -6.07 10.84 0.02
N THR A 203 -5.47 9.86 0.71
CA THR A 203 -4.14 9.34 0.35
C THR A 203 -4.13 7.82 0.32
N ALA A 204 -3.25 7.24 -0.49
CA ALA A 204 -2.89 5.83 -0.49
C ALA A 204 -1.50 5.69 -1.08
N HIS A 205 -0.68 4.76 -0.61
CA HIS A 205 0.56 4.45 -1.30
C HIS A 205 0.30 3.49 -2.46
N TYR A 206 1.12 3.62 -3.52
CA TYR A 206 0.98 2.79 -4.71
C TYR A 206 2.19 1.89 -4.97
N ASP A 207 3.32 2.14 -4.30
CA ASP A 207 4.44 1.21 -4.30
C ASP A 207 4.11 -0.06 -3.53
N HIS A 208 4.91 -1.10 -3.74
CA HIS A 208 4.91 -2.31 -2.94
C HIS A 208 6.28 -2.99 -3.08
N LEU A 209 6.43 -4.20 -2.57
CA LEU A 209 7.72 -4.87 -2.36
C LEU A 209 8.44 -5.28 -3.65
N GLY A 210 7.73 -5.35 -4.77
CA GLY A 210 8.32 -5.64 -6.06
C GLY A 210 8.63 -7.11 -6.28
N ALA A 211 9.92 -7.40 -6.51
CA ALA A 211 10.41 -8.75 -6.74
C ALA A 211 11.76 -8.96 -6.04
N MET A 212 12.02 -10.19 -5.61
CA MET A 212 13.30 -10.66 -5.11
C MET A 212 13.83 -11.73 -6.07
N GLY A 213 14.82 -11.37 -6.87
CA GLY A 213 15.26 -12.20 -7.99
C GLY A 213 14.21 -12.27 -9.12
N LYS A 214 14.28 -13.33 -9.92
CA LYS A 214 13.33 -13.57 -11.01
C LYS A 214 12.10 -14.38 -10.59
N ASP A 215 12.18 -15.07 -9.45
CA ASP A 215 11.22 -16.11 -9.06
C ASP A 215 10.27 -15.69 -7.95
N ALA A 216 10.66 -14.76 -7.07
CA ALA A 216 9.79 -14.22 -6.04
C ALA A 216 9.17 -12.89 -6.49
N TYR A 217 7.85 -12.86 -6.57
CA TYR A 217 7.05 -11.72 -6.98
C TYR A 217 5.99 -11.42 -5.93
N PHE A 218 5.93 -10.16 -5.51
CA PHE A 218 5.01 -9.67 -4.48
C PHE A 218 3.94 -8.79 -5.12
N PRO A 219 2.74 -9.31 -5.40
CA PRO A 219 1.71 -8.56 -6.16
C PRO A 219 1.09 -7.41 -5.38
N GLY A 220 0.92 -7.55 -4.04
CA GLY A 220 0.36 -6.53 -3.18
C GLY A 220 -1.07 -6.13 -3.56
N ALA A 221 -2.00 -7.09 -3.57
CA ALA A 221 -3.37 -6.84 -3.97
C ALA A 221 -4.14 -6.08 -2.89
N ASN A 222 -4.04 -6.54 -1.64
CA ASN A 222 -4.57 -5.81 -0.51
C ASN A 222 -3.66 -4.65 -0.13
N ASP A 223 -2.36 -4.87 -0.15
CA ASP A 223 -1.29 -3.93 0.18
C ASP A 223 -0.57 -3.42 -1.09
N ASN A 224 -0.82 -2.23 -1.62
CA ASN A 224 -1.99 -1.40 -1.33
C ASN A 224 -2.73 -1.08 -2.64
N ALA A 225 -2.79 -2.07 -3.59
CA ALA A 225 -3.59 -1.89 -4.81
C ALA A 225 -5.07 -1.67 -4.47
N SER A 226 -5.56 -2.22 -3.34
CA SER A 226 -6.93 -2.03 -2.86
C SER A 226 -7.18 -0.57 -2.49
N GLY A 227 -6.32 0.06 -1.68
CA GLY A 227 -6.43 1.46 -1.30
C GLY A 227 -6.31 2.40 -2.50
N VAL A 228 -5.37 2.14 -3.42
CA VAL A 228 -5.27 2.89 -4.69
C VAL A 228 -6.57 2.81 -5.49
N SER A 229 -7.20 1.63 -5.54
CA SER A 229 -8.46 1.47 -6.27
C SER A 229 -9.61 2.24 -5.63
N VAL A 230 -9.69 2.28 -4.29
CA VAL A 230 -10.67 3.13 -3.56
C VAL A 230 -10.41 4.60 -3.86
N LEU A 231 -9.14 5.03 -3.82
CA LEU A 231 -8.77 6.41 -4.08
C LEU A 231 -9.20 6.86 -5.50
N LEU A 232 -8.98 6.02 -6.51
CA LEU A 232 -9.43 6.29 -7.87
C LEU A 232 -10.96 6.26 -8.03
N ASN A 233 -11.67 5.39 -7.30
CA ASN A 233 -13.14 5.39 -7.28
C ASN A 233 -13.71 6.65 -6.63
N LEU A 234 -13.13 7.10 -5.50
CA LEU A 234 -13.50 8.38 -4.89
C LEU A 234 -13.23 9.55 -5.83
N ALA A 235 -12.12 9.52 -6.57
CA ALA A 235 -11.80 10.53 -7.56
C ALA A 235 -12.85 10.61 -8.69
N LYS A 236 -13.31 9.46 -9.21
CA LYS A 236 -14.42 9.39 -10.17
C LYS A 236 -15.72 9.94 -9.59
N TYR A 237 -16.02 9.61 -8.34
CA TYR A 237 -17.22 10.10 -7.66
C TYR A 237 -17.19 11.62 -7.52
N TYR A 238 -16.13 12.19 -6.93
CA TYR A 238 -16.04 13.63 -6.69
C TYR A 238 -15.89 14.45 -7.97
N LYS A 239 -15.35 13.88 -9.04
CA LYS A 239 -15.36 14.53 -10.37
C LYS A 239 -16.78 14.79 -10.88
N LYS A 240 -17.71 13.87 -10.60
CA LYS A 240 -19.14 14.00 -10.97
C LYS A 240 -19.94 14.74 -9.91
N ASN A 241 -19.56 14.68 -8.66
CA ASN A 241 -20.24 15.24 -7.50
C ASN A 241 -19.29 16.12 -6.68
N PRO A 242 -18.96 17.35 -7.15
CA PRO A 242 -18.04 18.23 -6.45
C PRO A 242 -18.52 18.54 -5.04
N SER A 243 -17.60 18.54 -4.08
CA SER A 243 -17.87 18.85 -2.66
C SER A 243 -17.82 20.36 -2.40
N LYS A 244 -18.20 20.78 -1.18
CA LYS A 244 -18.03 22.14 -0.68
C LYS A 244 -16.56 22.59 -0.72
N TYR A 245 -15.67 21.73 -0.18
CA TYR A 245 -14.21 21.91 -0.21
C TYR A 245 -13.62 21.23 -1.45
N SER A 246 -12.45 21.69 -1.88
CA SER A 246 -11.65 20.95 -2.84
C SER A 246 -11.26 19.58 -2.28
N ILE A 247 -11.27 18.56 -3.13
CA ILE A 247 -10.84 17.21 -2.77
C ILE A 247 -9.51 16.92 -3.45
N ALA A 248 -8.44 16.76 -2.66
CA ALA A 248 -7.14 16.36 -3.18
C ALA A 248 -6.92 14.85 -3.01
N PHE A 249 -6.29 14.23 -4.01
CA PHE A 249 -5.92 12.84 -4.05
C PHE A 249 -4.41 12.75 -4.20
N ILE A 250 -3.77 12.12 -3.22
CA ILE A 250 -2.31 11.95 -3.20
C ILE A 250 -1.98 10.46 -3.17
N PHE A 251 -1.26 10.01 -4.20
CA PHE A 251 -0.75 8.66 -4.29
C PHE A 251 0.73 8.70 -3.94
N PHE A 252 1.09 8.13 -2.81
CA PHE A 252 2.48 8.11 -2.35
C PHE A 252 3.25 6.93 -2.94
N SER A 253 4.55 7.13 -3.13
CA SER A 253 5.53 6.07 -3.31
C SER A 253 6.47 6.05 -2.11
N GLY A 254 7.29 5.01 -1.97
CA GLY A 254 8.27 4.93 -0.89
C GLY A 254 7.68 4.72 0.50
N GLU A 255 6.44 4.29 0.61
CA GLU A 255 5.83 3.88 1.87
C GLU A 255 6.56 2.68 2.43
N GLU A 256 6.74 1.65 1.62
CA GLU A 256 7.42 0.39 1.93
C GLU A 256 8.93 0.56 2.23
N ALA A 257 9.49 1.67 1.78
CA ALA A 257 10.87 2.07 2.07
C ALA A 257 11.00 2.92 3.35
N GLY A 258 9.93 3.08 4.13
CA GLY A 258 9.90 3.81 5.39
C GLY A 258 9.17 5.15 5.33
N LEU A 259 8.00 5.21 4.70
CA LEU A 259 7.13 6.39 4.60
C LEU A 259 7.80 7.59 3.91
N LEU A 260 8.70 7.32 2.94
CA LEU A 260 9.58 8.36 2.38
C LEU A 260 8.82 9.37 1.52
N GLY A 261 7.81 8.92 0.78
CA GLY A 261 7.02 9.79 -0.09
C GLY A 261 6.16 10.78 0.68
N SER A 262 5.46 10.30 1.68
CA SER A 262 4.63 11.14 2.56
C SER A 262 5.48 12.08 3.42
N ARG A 263 6.66 11.61 3.87
CA ARG A 263 7.63 12.47 4.53
C ARG A 263 8.07 13.62 3.62
N TYR A 264 8.53 13.28 2.41
CA TYR A 264 8.98 14.27 1.43
C TYR A 264 7.88 15.28 1.12
N TYR A 265 6.62 14.81 0.90
CA TYR A 265 5.50 15.70 0.67
C TYR A 265 5.22 16.63 1.85
N SER A 266 5.26 16.11 3.08
CA SER A 266 5.01 16.90 4.29
C SER A 266 6.07 17.99 4.54
N GLU A 267 7.29 17.75 4.06
CA GLU A 267 8.41 18.69 4.13
C GLU A 267 8.42 19.67 2.93
N ASN A 268 7.89 19.23 1.77
CA ASN A 268 7.85 20.01 0.51
C ASN A 268 6.42 20.00 -0.09
N PRO A 269 5.41 20.54 0.60
CA PRO A 269 4.02 20.41 0.18
C PRO A 269 3.74 21.24 -1.09
N ILE A 270 2.99 20.65 -2.05
CA ILE A 270 2.56 21.32 -3.29
C ILE A 270 1.56 22.45 -2.99
N PHE A 271 0.78 22.31 -1.93
CA PHE A 271 -0.08 23.36 -1.38
C PHE A 271 0.06 23.39 0.15
N PRO A 272 -0.16 24.54 0.82
CA PRO A 272 0.09 24.68 2.25
C PRO A 272 -0.67 23.65 3.09
N LEU A 273 0.00 22.96 4.00
CA LEU A 273 -0.62 21.96 4.89
C LEU A 273 -1.74 22.56 5.74
N SER A 274 -1.65 23.87 6.08
CA SER A 274 -2.69 24.62 6.82
C SER A 274 -4.03 24.73 6.07
N LYS A 275 -4.03 24.49 4.76
CA LYS A 275 -5.26 24.44 3.94
C LYS A 275 -5.97 23.09 4.01
N ILE A 276 -5.36 22.08 4.61
CA ILE A 276 -5.94 20.74 4.79
C ILE A 276 -6.87 20.77 6.00
N LYS A 277 -8.17 20.60 5.78
CA LYS A 277 -9.18 20.47 6.83
C LYS A 277 -9.14 19.11 7.51
N PHE A 278 -8.96 18.06 6.71
CA PHE A 278 -8.83 16.68 7.17
C PHE A 278 -8.16 15.83 6.11
N LEU A 279 -7.35 14.85 6.56
CA LEU A 279 -6.72 13.87 5.70
C LEU A 279 -7.18 12.46 6.10
N THR A 280 -7.55 11.64 5.11
CA THR A 280 -7.84 10.22 5.30
C THR A 280 -6.87 9.38 4.47
N ASN A 281 -5.98 8.68 5.15
CA ASN A 281 -5.07 7.71 4.53
C ASN A 281 -5.75 6.35 4.44
N LEU A 282 -5.66 5.72 3.28
CA LEU A 282 -6.35 4.50 2.89
C LEU A 282 -5.35 3.41 2.56
N ASP A 283 -5.38 2.32 3.33
CA ASP A 283 -4.46 1.22 3.17
C ASP A 283 -5.13 -0.09 3.57
N LEU A 284 -4.86 -1.20 2.85
CA LEU A 284 -5.45 -2.52 3.13
C LEU A 284 -7.00 -2.52 3.10
N LEU A 285 -7.62 -2.08 2.01
CA LEU A 285 -9.08 -1.91 1.90
C LEU A 285 -9.80 -3.03 1.13
N GLY A 286 -9.16 -4.17 0.94
CA GLY A 286 -9.71 -5.27 0.14
C GLY A 286 -10.58 -6.29 0.90
N THR A 287 -10.77 -6.13 2.22
CA THR A 287 -11.54 -7.06 3.07
C THR A 287 -12.68 -6.35 3.79
N GLY A 288 -12.89 -6.54 5.09
CA GLY A 288 -13.88 -5.82 5.90
C GLY A 288 -14.89 -6.72 6.61
N ASP A 289 -14.67 -8.04 6.59
CA ASP A 289 -15.53 -9.04 7.23
C ASP A 289 -15.72 -8.77 8.73
N ASP A 290 -14.67 -8.23 9.37
CA ASP A 290 -14.67 -7.84 10.79
C ASP A 290 -14.78 -6.33 11.03
N GLY A 291 -15.07 -5.54 9.99
CA GLY A 291 -15.21 -4.10 10.05
C GLY A 291 -13.93 -3.35 9.69
N ILE A 292 -13.74 -2.14 10.25
CA ILE A 292 -12.59 -1.28 9.99
C ILE A 292 -11.87 -0.87 11.27
N MET A 293 -10.58 -0.56 11.14
CA MET A 293 -9.77 0.10 12.17
C MET A 293 -9.49 1.54 11.76
N VAL A 294 -9.57 2.45 12.73
CA VAL A 294 -9.24 3.88 12.55
C VAL A 294 -8.09 4.25 13.48
N VAL A 295 -6.92 4.49 12.90
CA VAL A 295 -5.74 5.03 13.62
C VAL A 295 -5.92 6.54 13.80
N ASN A 296 -5.45 7.10 14.91
CA ASN A 296 -5.68 8.45 15.40
C ASN A 296 -7.12 8.74 15.88
N ALA A 297 -8.00 7.75 15.94
CA ALA A 297 -9.37 7.92 16.45
C ALA A 297 -9.43 8.50 17.86
N THR A 298 -8.51 8.11 18.73
CA THR A 298 -8.43 8.63 20.11
C THR A 298 -7.87 10.05 20.18
N VAL A 299 -7.26 10.55 19.10
CA VAL A 299 -6.70 11.91 18.99
C VAL A 299 -7.77 12.87 18.46
N PHE A 300 -8.43 12.50 17.36
CA PHE A 300 -9.46 13.30 16.70
C PHE A 300 -10.85 12.73 17.02
N LYS A 301 -11.21 12.81 18.30
CA LYS A 301 -12.44 12.19 18.86
C LYS A 301 -13.73 12.71 18.20
N GLU A 302 -13.82 14.02 17.95
CA GLU A 302 -15.01 14.61 17.30
C GLU A 302 -15.25 14.02 15.92
N GLN A 303 -14.19 13.94 15.09
CA GLN A 303 -14.27 13.36 13.75
C GLN A 303 -14.56 11.85 13.80
N PHE A 304 -14.01 11.16 14.79
CA PHE A 304 -14.26 9.74 14.99
C PHE A 304 -15.74 9.49 15.38
N GLU A 305 -16.33 10.28 16.26
CA GLU A 305 -17.74 10.16 16.62
C GLU A 305 -18.65 10.44 15.43
N LYS A 306 -18.32 11.41 14.55
CA LYS A 306 -19.05 11.64 13.29
C LYS A 306 -19.03 10.40 12.40
N LEU A 307 -17.85 9.80 12.21
CA LEU A 307 -17.70 8.58 11.41
C LEU A 307 -18.50 7.41 11.99
N LYS A 308 -18.47 7.25 13.31
CA LYS A 308 -19.21 6.20 14.03
C LYS A 308 -20.72 6.41 13.92
N GLN A 309 -21.25 7.61 14.13
CA GLN A 309 -22.67 7.93 13.99
C GLN A 309 -23.22 7.63 12.59
N ILE A 310 -22.43 7.89 11.55
CA ILE A 310 -22.79 7.51 10.17
C ILE A 310 -22.94 5.99 10.09
N ASN A 311 -21.95 5.26 10.59
CA ASN A 311 -22.01 3.79 10.55
C ASN A 311 -23.15 3.22 11.37
N ASP A 312 -23.40 3.76 12.57
CA ASP A 312 -24.51 3.33 13.44
C ASP A 312 -25.88 3.54 12.77
N SER A 313 -26.02 4.58 11.95
CA SER A 313 -27.28 4.87 11.22
C SER A 313 -27.42 4.06 9.93
N LYS A 314 -26.32 3.68 9.26
CA LYS A 314 -26.32 3.06 7.92
C LYS A 314 -25.89 1.61 7.90
N ASN A 315 -25.21 1.13 8.95
CA ASN A 315 -24.69 -0.23 9.09
C ASN A 315 -23.78 -0.64 7.91
N TYR A 316 -22.92 0.28 7.45
CA TYR A 316 -22.00 0.01 6.34
C TYR A 316 -21.01 -1.10 6.67
N VAL A 317 -20.41 -1.04 7.87
CA VAL A 317 -19.46 -2.04 8.35
C VAL A 317 -19.90 -2.59 9.71
N LYS A 318 -19.56 -3.84 9.97
CA LYS A 318 -19.92 -4.58 11.19
C LYS A 318 -19.51 -3.84 12.46
N LYS A 319 -18.34 -3.19 12.44
CA LYS A 319 -17.82 -2.43 13.57
C LYS A 319 -16.71 -1.49 13.15
N ILE A 320 -16.56 -0.37 13.86
CA ILE A 320 -15.43 0.55 13.74
C ILE A 320 -14.61 0.46 15.04
N LYS A 321 -13.37 -0.02 14.93
CA LYS A 321 -12.42 -0.03 16.04
C LYS A 321 -11.60 1.25 16.06
N GLN A 322 -11.27 1.73 17.25
CA GLN A 322 -10.41 2.90 17.44
C GLN A 322 -8.98 2.48 17.84
N ARG A 323 -8.01 3.25 17.38
CA ARG A 323 -6.61 3.12 17.73
C ARG A 323 -6.00 4.51 17.97
N GLY A 324 -4.99 4.60 18.83
CA GLY A 324 -4.20 5.81 19.08
C GLY A 324 -3.20 6.11 17.97
N LYS A 325 -2.29 7.05 18.23
CA LYS A 325 -1.19 7.40 17.32
C LYS A 325 -0.33 6.19 17.00
N ALA A 326 0.04 6.05 15.72
CA ALA A 326 0.99 5.04 15.28
C ALA A 326 1.74 5.54 14.02
N ALA A 327 3.05 5.24 13.95
CA ALA A 327 3.88 5.55 12.78
C ALA A 327 3.89 4.34 11.82
N ASN A 328 2.72 3.97 11.30
CA ASN A 328 2.51 2.72 10.59
C ASN A 328 1.83 2.86 9.22
N SER A 329 1.68 4.07 8.70
CA SER A 329 1.35 4.40 7.32
C SER A 329 1.46 5.93 7.09
N ASP A 330 1.20 6.41 5.88
CA ASP A 330 1.50 7.76 5.35
C ASP A 330 0.84 8.94 6.09
N HIS A 331 -0.22 8.72 6.86
CA HIS A 331 -0.84 9.77 7.70
C HIS A 331 0.11 10.34 8.76
N TYR A 332 1.14 9.56 9.13
CA TYR A 332 2.01 9.86 10.27
C TYR A 332 2.67 11.25 10.16
N TRP A 333 3.34 11.53 9.06
CA TRP A 333 4.07 12.79 8.87
C TRP A 333 3.15 14.03 8.85
N PHE A 334 1.94 13.87 8.34
CA PHE A 334 0.93 14.94 8.35
C PHE A 334 0.45 15.21 9.78
N THR A 335 0.18 14.15 10.55
CA THR A 335 -0.18 14.29 11.98
C THR A 335 0.92 14.99 12.77
N GLN A 336 2.20 14.68 12.50
CA GLN A 336 3.34 15.35 13.14
C GLN A 336 3.42 16.85 12.80
N LYS A 337 2.91 17.26 11.65
CA LYS A 337 2.82 18.66 11.20
C LYS A 337 1.51 19.35 11.61
N GLY A 338 0.69 18.72 12.46
CA GLY A 338 -0.56 19.29 12.97
C GLY A 338 -1.77 19.14 12.06
N VAL A 339 -1.68 18.38 10.97
CA VAL A 339 -2.82 18.09 10.09
C VAL A 339 -3.72 17.05 10.73
N PRO A 340 -5.03 17.33 10.95
CA PRO A 340 -5.97 16.31 11.42
C PRO A 340 -6.08 15.17 10.41
N SER A 341 -5.84 13.95 10.88
CA SER A 341 -5.80 12.80 9.96
C SER A 341 -6.21 11.48 10.59
N PHE A 342 -6.88 10.64 9.79
CA PHE A 342 -7.07 9.22 10.07
C PHE A 342 -6.24 8.36 9.12
N PHE A 343 -5.85 7.20 9.60
CA PHE A 343 -5.50 6.07 8.76
C PHE A 343 -6.56 4.99 8.96
N ILE A 344 -7.16 4.54 7.85
CA ILE A 344 -8.25 3.55 7.86
C ILE A 344 -7.81 2.32 7.09
N TYR A 345 -7.98 1.14 7.70
CA TYR A 345 -7.83 -0.16 7.07
C TYR A 345 -8.96 -1.12 7.46
N THR A 346 -9.24 -2.09 6.59
CA THR A 346 -10.25 -3.12 6.83
C THR A 346 -9.69 -4.27 7.65
N MET A 347 -10.58 -5.00 8.34
CA MET A 347 -10.23 -6.14 9.20
C MET A 347 -10.96 -7.40 8.75
N GLY A 348 -10.34 -8.56 9.03
CA GLY A 348 -10.86 -9.88 8.64
C GLY A 348 -10.45 -10.28 7.22
N GLY A 349 -11.00 -11.39 6.73
CA GLY A 349 -10.69 -11.92 5.41
C GLY A 349 -9.33 -12.60 5.31
N ILE A 350 -8.56 -12.26 4.28
CA ILE A 350 -7.27 -12.89 3.97
C ILE A 350 -6.18 -12.50 4.97
N GLN A 351 -5.21 -13.43 5.17
CA GLN A 351 -4.06 -13.24 6.07
C GLN A 351 -2.75 -12.95 5.29
N ALA A 352 -2.83 -12.85 3.95
CA ALA A 352 -1.70 -12.51 3.10
C ALA A 352 -1.27 -11.05 3.37
N TYR A 353 0.01 -10.86 3.67
CA TYR A 353 0.61 -9.57 3.95
C TYR A 353 2.13 -9.67 3.78
N HIS A 354 2.73 -8.83 2.96
CA HIS A 354 4.15 -8.80 2.64
C HIS A 354 4.70 -10.16 2.18
N ASP A 355 3.88 -10.94 1.48
CA ASP A 355 4.20 -12.26 0.96
C ASP A 355 3.70 -12.42 -0.49
N ILE A 356 4.08 -13.52 -1.11
CA ILE A 356 3.71 -13.83 -2.50
C ILE A 356 2.23 -14.21 -2.68
N TYR A 357 1.46 -14.30 -1.60
CA TYR A 357 0.07 -14.76 -1.59
C TYR A 357 -0.94 -13.62 -1.55
N ASP A 358 -0.49 -12.37 -1.40
CA ASP A 358 -1.35 -11.19 -1.53
C ASP A 358 -1.67 -10.92 -3.01
N VAL A 359 -2.58 -11.72 -3.56
CA VAL A 359 -2.92 -11.77 -4.99
C VAL A 359 -4.35 -11.31 -5.25
N GLU A 360 -4.60 -10.73 -6.42
CA GLU A 360 -5.91 -10.16 -6.81
C GLU A 360 -7.04 -11.20 -6.86
N LYS A 361 -6.71 -12.46 -7.14
CA LYS A 361 -7.68 -13.56 -7.26
C LYS A 361 -8.34 -13.94 -5.94
N THR A 362 -7.60 -13.83 -4.84
CA THR A 362 -8.09 -14.18 -3.50
C THR A 362 -8.60 -12.97 -2.73
N LEU A 363 -8.46 -11.75 -3.26
CA LEU A 363 -8.92 -10.53 -2.60
C LEU A 363 -10.44 -10.40 -2.73
N PRO A 364 -11.21 -10.47 -1.62
CA PRO A 364 -12.66 -10.60 -1.70
C PRO A 364 -13.39 -9.31 -2.07
N LEU A 365 -12.89 -8.14 -1.66
CA LEU A 365 -13.55 -6.83 -1.73
C LEU A 365 -14.88 -6.79 -0.96
N THR A 366 -14.97 -7.48 0.18
CA THR A 366 -16.19 -7.75 0.93
C THR A 366 -16.97 -6.47 1.29
N LYS A 367 -16.29 -5.44 1.79
CA LYS A 367 -16.90 -4.18 2.23
C LYS A 367 -16.42 -2.95 1.42
N TYR A 368 -15.95 -3.19 0.23
CA TYR A 368 -15.38 -2.15 -0.63
C TYR A 368 -16.35 -0.99 -0.91
N ILE A 369 -17.58 -1.30 -1.33
CA ILE A 369 -18.60 -0.29 -1.65
C ILE A 369 -19.04 0.45 -0.40
N GLU A 370 -19.29 -0.27 0.68
CA GLU A 370 -19.75 0.28 1.95
C GLU A 370 -18.72 1.21 2.57
N VAL A 371 -17.43 0.87 2.49
CA VAL A 371 -16.34 1.74 2.94
C VAL A 371 -16.28 3.01 2.09
N CYS A 372 -16.40 2.91 0.77
CA CYS A 372 -16.45 4.10 -0.09
C CYS A 372 -17.63 5.02 0.28
N LYS A 373 -18.83 4.47 0.51
CA LYS A 373 -20.01 5.25 0.95
C LYS A 373 -19.80 5.90 2.30
N LEU A 374 -19.25 5.16 3.27
CA LEU A 374 -18.91 5.67 4.59
C LEU A 374 -17.96 6.87 4.50
N LEU A 375 -16.90 6.78 3.67
CA LEU A 375 -15.94 7.86 3.46
C LEU A 375 -16.57 9.09 2.79
N ILE A 376 -17.46 8.90 1.83
CA ILE A 376 -18.19 9.99 1.15
C ILE A 376 -19.11 10.72 2.14
N GLU A 377 -19.90 9.99 2.93
CA GLU A 377 -20.78 10.60 3.92
C GLU A 377 -19.99 11.26 5.06
N PHE A 378 -18.89 10.65 5.49
CA PHE A 378 -18.00 11.26 6.48
C PHE A 378 -17.42 12.60 5.97
N ASN A 379 -16.91 12.62 4.74
CA ASN A 379 -16.41 13.86 4.13
C ASN A 379 -17.48 14.96 4.08
N ALA A 380 -18.75 14.62 3.82
CA ALA A 380 -19.84 15.58 3.79
C ALA A 380 -20.18 16.18 5.18
N LYS A 381 -19.68 15.58 6.28
CA LYS A 381 -19.86 16.05 7.66
C LYS A 381 -18.66 16.83 8.21
N LEU A 382 -17.56 16.93 7.45
CA LEU A 382 -16.37 17.69 7.80
C LEU A 382 -16.54 19.17 7.39
#